data_9117bfd3cded0bfe84c6937e5ee9bca7
#
_entry.id   9117bfd3cded0bfe84c6937e5ee9bca7
#
_cell.length_a   1.000
_cell.length_b   1.000
_cell.length_c   1.000
_cell.angle_alpha   90.00
_cell.angle_beta   90.00
_cell.angle_gamma   90.00
#
_symmetry.space_group_name_H-M   'P 1'
#
loop_
_entity.id
_entity.type
_entity.pdbx_description
1 polymer ?
#
loop_
_entity_poly.entity_id
_entity_poly.type
_entity_poly.pdbx_seq_one_letter_code
_entity_poly.pdbx_strand_id
1 'polypeptide(L)'
;PQRILEEGGLTGGWGTIAQMIIGVLILSPISIWRKLKGRSSGLELPFTGLLIGGGFICYALSFLLTDVVRALILFYMTPIWTTIFEILFLKKRPGLERLLTLLLALGGLWIVFSKQTFFPLPENSGDWLALAGGAIFAGGMIRLEVIKTDGVFPLIFSFFVYGTIFNILAGFMLSEYLGPMPSIEAFVSMASFLIMISVFYFIPTGIVILWSPSQLGAGLCSILFLSEIIVGVTSSSILTNEPFGWREIVGSSMIVVGGILAVVMAPKKN
;
A
#
# COMPACT_ATOMS: atom_id res chain seq x y z
N PRO A 1 13.41 -1.26 5.11
CA PRO A 1 14.10 -0.55 4.00
C PRO A 1 14.27 0.93 4.28
N GLN A 2 13.23 1.64 4.77
CA GLN A 2 13.29 3.09 5.05
C GLN A 2 14.46 3.45 5.98
N ARG A 3 14.63 2.74 7.08
CA ARG A 3 15.71 2.99 8.04
C ARG A 3 17.10 2.93 7.41
N ILE A 4 17.33 1.95 6.51
CA ILE A 4 18.61 1.84 5.78
C ILE A 4 18.81 3.03 4.84
N LEU A 5 17.74 3.52 4.20
CA LEU A 5 17.81 4.70 3.33
C LEU A 5 18.09 5.98 4.12
N GLU A 6 17.50 6.12 5.32
CA GLU A 6 17.76 7.23 6.23
C GLU A 6 19.21 7.23 6.74
N GLU A 7 19.73 6.07 7.14
CA GLU A 7 21.13 5.88 7.52
C GLU A 7 22.09 6.19 6.37
N GLY A 8 21.65 5.93 5.11
CA GLY A 8 22.37 6.28 3.89
C GLY A 8 22.24 7.74 3.45
N GLY A 9 21.56 8.59 4.24
CA GLY A 9 21.40 10.02 3.95
C GLY A 9 20.15 10.39 3.14
N LEU A 10 19.27 9.43 2.82
CA LEU A 10 17.97 9.68 2.18
C LEU A 10 16.88 9.82 3.26
N THR A 11 16.95 10.91 4.01
CA THR A 11 16.07 11.18 5.15
C THR A 11 14.66 11.58 4.73
N GLY A 12 13.67 11.36 5.60
CA GLY A 12 12.27 11.74 5.41
C GLY A 12 11.64 11.10 4.17
N GLY A 13 10.93 11.88 3.35
CA GLY A 13 10.27 11.41 2.13
C GLY A 13 11.18 11.13 0.94
N TRP A 14 12.47 11.51 1.01
CA TRP A 14 13.40 11.36 -0.12
C TRP A 14 13.67 9.90 -0.51
N GLY A 15 13.68 9.00 0.47
CA GLY A 15 13.79 7.56 0.20
C GLY A 15 12.64 7.04 -0.66
N THR A 16 11.40 7.45 -0.35
CA THR A 16 10.21 7.07 -1.12
C THR A 16 10.22 7.68 -2.52
N ILE A 17 10.63 8.94 -2.66
CA ILE A 17 10.80 9.62 -3.96
C ILE A 17 11.82 8.85 -4.82
N ALA A 18 12.99 8.54 -4.26
CA ALA A 18 14.03 7.80 -4.97
C ALA A 18 13.56 6.42 -5.43
N GLN A 19 12.85 5.69 -4.57
CA GLN A 19 12.27 4.37 -4.90
C GLN A 19 11.29 4.44 -6.08
N MET A 20 10.39 5.45 -6.08
CA MET A 20 9.42 5.62 -7.16
C MET A 20 10.10 5.98 -8.48
N ILE A 21 11.07 6.89 -8.47
CA ILE A 21 11.85 7.28 -9.65
C ILE A 21 12.61 6.08 -10.22
N ILE A 22 13.30 5.30 -9.39
CA ILE A 22 14.04 4.12 -9.84
C ILE A 22 13.09 3.07 -10.43
N GLY A 23 11.91 2.87 -9.84
CA GLY A 23 10.89 2.01 -10.43
C GLY A 23 10.47 2.46 -11.84
N VAL A 24 10.26 3.76 -12.04
CA VAL A 24 9.97 4.33 -13.38
C VAL A 24 11.14 4.07 -14.33
N LEU A 25 12.38 4.35 -13.90
CA LEU A 25 13.58 4.17 -14.74
C LEU A 25 13.76 2.72 -15.18
N ILE A 26 13.61 1.76 -14.27
CA ILE A 26 13.72 0.33 -14.56
C ILE A 26 12.64 -0.14 -15.54
N LEU A 27 11.40 0.33 -15.38
CA LEU A 27 10.28 -0.10 -16.21
C LEU A 27 10.12 0.69 -17.51
N SER A 28 10.77 1.86 -17.65
CA SER A 28 10.63 2.73 -18.82
C SER A 28 11.08 2.08 -20.15
N PRO A 29 12.17 1.30 -20.26
CA PRO A 29 12.55 0.66 -21.51
C PRO A 29 11.46 -0.30 -22.02
N ILE A 30 10.86 -1.06 -21.11
CA ILE A 30 9.77 -1.99 -21.45
C ILE A 30 8.51 -1.20 -21.89
N SER A 31 8.22 -0.09 -21.22
CA SER A 31 7.09 0.78 -21.56
C SER A 31 7.24 1.37 -22.98
N ILE A 32 8.42 1.88 -23.31
CA ILE A 32 8.75 2.43 -24.62
C ILE A 32 8.63 1.34 -25.69
N TRP A 33 9.22 0.16 -25.47
CA TRP A 33 9.13 -0.96 -26.39
C TRP A 33 7.69 -1.41 -26.67
N ARG A 34 6.83 -1.47 -25.62
CA ARG A 34 5.40 -1.80 -25.76
C ARG A 34 4.68 -0.75 -26.60
N LYS A 35 4.98 0.55 -26.38
CA LYS A 35 4.39 1.66 -27.13
C LYS A 35 4.77 1.60 -28.61
N LEU A 36 6.03 1.29 -28.91
CA LEU A 36 6.53 1.11 -30.28
C LEU A 36 5.83 -0.07 -30.99
N LYS A 37 5.39 -1.09 -30.26
CA LYS A 37 4.60 -2.23 -30.79
C LYS A 37 3.10 -1.97 -30.89
N GLY A 38 2.65 -0.73 -30.71
CA GLY A 38 1.22 -0.37 -30.81
C GLY A 38 0.36 -0.86 -29.64
N ARG A 39 0.96 -1.38 -28.54
CA ARG A 39 0.26 -1.78 -27.33
C ARG A 39 0.05 -0.57 -26.44
N SER A 40 -0.81 0.34 -26.87
CA SER A 40 -1.18 1.54 -26.10
C SER A 40 -2.29 1.18 -25.11
N SER A 41 -2.13 1.59 -23.88
CA SER A 41 -3.15 1.46 -22.82
C SER A 41 -4.16 2.59 -22.96
N GLY A 42 -5.47 2.30 -22.86
CA GLY A 42 -6.51 3.33 -22.83
C GLY A 42 -6.41 4.25 -21.62
N LEU A 43 -7.19 5.34 -21.60
CA LEU A 43 -7.21 6.33 -20.50
C LEU A 43 -7.64 5.76 -19.14
N GLU A 44 -8.23 4.59 -19.10
CA GLU A 44 -8.67 3.94 -17.86
C GLU A 44 -7.50 3.48 -16.97
N LEU A 45 -6.37 3.08 -17.58
CA LEU A 45 -5.18 2.64 -16.85
C LEU A 45 -4.48 3.78 -16.12
N PRO A 46 -4.24 4.95 -16.73
CA PRO A 46 -3.76 6.12 -16.02
C PRO A 46 -4.60 6.46 -14.79
N PHE A 47 -5.93 6.45 -14.91
CA PHE A 47 -6.80 6.76 -13.77
C PHE A 47 -6.72 5.73 -12.64
N THR A 48 -6.59 4.44 -12.96
CA THR A 48 -6.38 3.39 -11.96
C THR A 48 -5.03 3.56 -11.26
N GLY A 49 -3.96 3.83 -12.02
CA GLY A 49 -2.63 4.12 -11.48
C GLY A 49 -2.62 5.38 -10.57
N LEU A 50 -3.38 6.41 -10.96
CA LEU A 50 -3.57 7.61 -10.17
C LEU A 50 -4.22 7.31 -8.81
N LEU A 51 -5.27 6.50 -8.77
CA LEU A 51 -5.92 6.11 -7.51
C LEU A 51 -5.00 5.27 -6.63
N ILE A 52 -4.38 4.24 -7.17
CA ILE A 52 -3.49 3.36 -6.40
C ILE A 52 -2.23 4.11 -5.96
N GLY A 53 -1.57 4.81 -6.88
CA GLY A 53 -0.38 5.61 -6.57
C GLY A 53 -0.68 6.75 -5.62
N GLY A 54 -1.77 7.50 -5.85
CA GLY A 54 -2.20 8.58 -4.98
C GLY A 54 -2.55 8.12 -3.57
N GLY A 55 -3.31 7.01 -3.45
CA GLY A 55 -3.63 6.42 -2.16
C GLY A 55 -2.39 5.98 -1.39
N PHE A 56 -1.45 5.32 -2.08
CA PHE A 56 -0.18 4.90 -1.48
C PHE A 56 0.67 6.11 -1.02
N ILE A 57 0.72 7.18 -1.81
CA ILE A 57 1.49 8.36 -1.44
C ILE A 57 0.85 9.12 -0.29
N CYS A 58 -0.49 9.25 -0.25
CA CYS A 58 -1.18 9.80 0.91
C CYS A 58 -0.82 9.03 2.19
N TYR A 59 -0.77 7.71 2.11
CA TYR A 59 -0.32 6.85 3.21
C TYR A 59 1.15 7.12 3.59
N ALA A 60 2.06 7.12 2.62
CA ALA A 60 3.47 7.37 2.89
C ALA A 60 3.73 8.75 3.51
N LEU A 61 3.04 9.79 3.04
CA LEU A 61 3.15 11.14 3.56
C LEU A 61 2.52 11.30 4.94
N SER A 62 1.50 10.50 5.27
CA SER A 62 0.90 10.55 6.60
C SER A 62 1.92 10.24 7.71
N PHE A 63 2.93 9.42 7.45
CA PHE A 63 4.02 9.15 8.40
C PHE A 63 4.87 10.37 8.76
N LEU A 64 4.86 11.40 7.92
CA LEU A 64 5.55 12.66 8.21
C LEU A 64 4.72 13.60 9.09
N LEU A 65 3.40 13.40 9.15
CA LEU A 65 2.44 14.32 9.74
C LEU A 65 1.75 13.77 10.99
N THR A 66 1.84 12.44 11.22
CA THR A 66 1.23 11.79 12.39
C THR A 66 2.08 10.60 12.83
N ASP A 67 1.71 10.01 13.96
CA ASP A 67 2.35 8.81 14.49
C ASP A 67 2.19 7.63 13.52
N VAL A 68 3.28 6.90 13.29
CA VAL A 68 3.32 5.75 12.36
C VAL A 68 2.22 4.74 12.64
N VAL A 69 1.97 4.44 13.92
CA VAL A 69 0.94 3.47 14.31
C VAL A 69 -0.46 3.97 14.00
N ARG A 70 -0.74 5.26 14.23
CA ARG A 70 -2.02 5.88 13.89
C ARG A 70 -2.25 5.85 12.38
N ALA A 71 -1.24 6.23 11.60
CA ALA A 71 -1.28 6.19 10.14
C ALA A 71 -1.55 4.77 9.61
N LEU A 72 -0.85 3.76 10.16
CA LEU A 72 -1.07 2.35 9.82
C LEU A 72 -2.52 1.92 10.08
N ILE A 73 -3.05 2.14 11.28
CA ILE A 73 -4.42 1.71 11.63
C ILE A 73 -5.44 2.38 10.71
N LEU A 74 -5.31 3.70 10.48
CA LEU A 74 -6.25 4.46 9.66
C LEU A 74 -6.20 4.06 8.17
N PHE A 75 -5.00 3.83 7.62
CA PHE A 75 -4.87 3.32 6.27
C PHE A 75 -5.44 1.89 6.14
N TYR A 76 -5.18 1.02 7.11
CA TYR A 76 -5.70 -0.35 7.12
C TYR A 76 -7.20 -0.46 7.44
N MET A 77 -7.94 0.67 7.54
CA MET A 77 -9.40 0.69 7.35
C MET A 77 -9.80 0.43 5.88
N THR A 78 -8.85 0.25 4.97
CA THR A 78 -9.07 -0.10 3.55
C THR A 78 -10.11 -1.21 3.34
N PRO A 79 -10.17 -2.33 4.11
CA PRO A 79 -11.20 -3.34 3.94
C PRO A 79 -12.64 -2.84 4.20
N ILE A 80 -12.82 -1.85 5.04
CA ILE A 80 -14.12 -1.20 5.24
C ILE A 80 -14.50 -0.43 3.98
N TRP A 81 -13.57 0.40 3.48
CA TRP A 81 -13.78 1.19 2.26
C TRP A 81 -14.04 0.31 1.03
N THR A 82 -13.26 -0.78 0.85
CA THR A 82 -13.50 -1.72 -0.25
C THR A 82 -14.88 -2.36 -0.14
N THR A 83 -15.32 -2.74 1.05
CA THR A 83 -16.65 -3.32 1.27
C THR A 83 -17.75 -2.31 0.93
N ILE A 84 -17.63 -1.05 1.39
CA ILE A 84 -18.56 0.02 1.05
C ILE A 84 -18.59 0.25 -0.46
N PHE A 85 -17.45 0.32 -1.11
CA PHE A 85 -17.37 0.56 -2.56
C PHE A 85 -17.84 -0.65 -3.38
N GLU A 86 -17.64 -1.89 -2.92
CA GLU A 86 -18.25 -3.08 -3.53
C GLU A 86 -19.79 -2.99 -3.53
N ILE A 87 -20.38 -2.52 -2.42
CA ILE A 87 -21.84 -2.32 -2.33
C ILE A 87 -22.31 -1.21 -3.27
N LEU A 88 -21.62 -0.06 -3.23
CA LEU A 88 -22.03 1.13 -3.96
C LEU A 88 -21.82 1.01 -5.47
N PHE A 89 -20.65 0.56 -5.89
CA PHE A 89 -20.26 0.55 -7.31
C PHE A 89 -20.47 -0.78 -8.01
N LEU A 90 -20.21 -1.91 -7.30
CA LEU A 90 -20.35 -3.24 -7.87
C LEU A 90 -21.70 -3.90 -7.51
N LYS A 91 -22.52 -3.24 -6.67
CA LYS A 91 -23.82 -3.74 -6.20
C LYS A 91 -23.73 -5.13 -5.55
N LYS A 92 -22.56 -5.49 -5.02
CA LYS A 92 -22.37 -6.73 -4.29
C LYS A 92 -23.04 -6.62 -2.92
N ARG A 93 -23.60 -7.73 -2.45
CA ARG A 93 -24.15 -7.83 -1.09
C ARG A 93 -23.21 -8.68 -0.26
N PRO A 94 -22.47 -8.11 0.70
CA PRO A 94 -21.60 -8.90 1.57
C PRO A 94 -22.46 -9.84 2.41
N GLY A 95 -22.12 -11.12 2.43
CA GLY A 95 -22.72 -12.10 3.33
C GLY A 95 -22.23 -11.94 4.77
N LEU A 96 -22.87 -12.65 5.70
CA LEU A 96 -22.46 -12.67 7.11
C LEU A 96 -21.01 -13.15 7.27
N GLU A 97 -20.59 -14.11 6.45
CA GLU A 97 -19.23 -14.64 6.42
C GLU A 97 -18.20 -13.52 6.13
N ARG A 98 -18.52 -12.61 5.22
CA ARG A 98 -17.67 -11.48 4.89
C ARG A 98 -17.57 -10.50 6.06
N LEU A 99 -18.69 -10.24 6.73
CA LEU A 99 -18.71 -9.36 7.90
C LEU A 99 -17.90 -9.95 9.06
N LEU A 100 -18.03 -11.25 9.30
CA LEU A 100 -17.27 -11.95 10.34
C LEU A 100 -15.76 -11.93 10.07
N THR A 101 -15.33 -12.20 8.83
CA THR A 101 -13.90 -12.15 8.48
C THR A 101 -13.34 -10.73 8.59
N LEU A 102 -14.12 -9.72 8.23
CA LEU A 102 -13.76 -8.31 8.39
C LEU A 102 -13.61 -7.93 9.87
N LEU A 103 -14.57 -8.32 10.72
CA LEU A 103 -14.51 -8.05 12.16
C LEU A 103 -13.32 -8.76 12.82
N LEU A 104 -13.03 -10.01 12.44
CA LEU A 104 -11.86 -10.74 12.94
C LEU A 104 -10.55 -10.04 12.54
N ALA A 105 -10.40 -9.68 11.27
CA ALA A 105 -9.18 -9.09 10.77
C ALA A 105 -8.94 -7.69 11.36
N LEU A 106 -9.97 -6.84 11.41
CA LEU A 106 -9.87 -5.50 12.01
C LEU A 106 -9.76 -5.54 13.54
N GLY A 107 -10.44 -6.50 14.19
CA GLY A 107 -10.29 -6.75 15.62
C GLY A 107 -8.85 -7.18 15.96
N GLY A 108 -8.26 -8.05 15.14
CA GLY A 108 -6.86 -8.45 15.25
C GLY A 108 -5.90 -7.26 15.09
N LEU A 109 -6.11 -6.43 14.07
CA LEU A 109 -5.38 -5.19 13.85
C LEU A 109 -5.44 -4.29 15.09
N TRP A 110 -6.64 -4.07 15.63
CA TRP A 110 -6.82 -3.24 16.81
C TRP A 110 -6.11 -3.81 18.04
N ILE A 111 -6.15 -5.14 18.27
CA ILE A 111 -5.46 -5.78 19.39
C ILE A 111 -3.96 -5.60 19.27
N VAL A 112 -3.36 -5.81 18.09
CA VAL A 112 -1.91 -5.61 17.85
C VAL A 112 -1.48 -4.21 18.30
N PHE A 113 -2.24 -3.18 17.90
CA PHE A 113 -1.86 -1.80 18.15
C PHE A 113 -2.49 -1.16 19.39
N SER A 114 -3.35 -1.87 20.14
CA SER A 114 -4.08 -1.35 21.31
C SER A 114 -3.20 -0.88 22.48
N LYS A 115 -1.92 -1.24 22.47
CA LYS A 115 -0.96 -0.78 23.48
C LYS A 115 -0.53 0.67 23.26
N GLN A 116 -0.60 1.16 22.05
CA GLN A 116 -0.04 2.45 21.65
C GLN A 116 -1.13 3.52 21.46
N THR A 117 -2.35 3.11 21.08
CA THR A 117 -3.46 4.06 20.91
C THR A 117 -4.80 3.46 21.32
N PHE A 118 -5.66 4.29 21.92
CA PHE A 118 -7.10 4.04 21.93
C PHE A 118 -7.61 4.16 20.49
N PHE A 119 -8.84 3.70 20.17
CA PHE A 119 -9.36 3.69 18.79
C PHE A 119 -9.08 5.03 18.09
N PRO A 120 -8.26 5.06 17.02
CA PRO A 120 -7.75 6.29 16.46
C PRO A 120 -8.84 6.96 15.61
N LEU A 121 -9.55 7.91 16.23
CA LEU A 121 -10.27 8.90 15.44
C LEU A 121 -9.26 9.89 14.86
N PRO A 122 -9.46 10.38 13.61
CA PRO A 122 -8.58 11.35 13.01
C PRO A 122 -8.54 12.65 13.83
N GLU A 123 -7.37 13.03 14.33
CA GLU A 123 -7.16 14.21 15.18
C GLU A 123 -6.32 15.30 14.49
N ASN A 124 -5.53 14.91 13.51
CA ASN A 124 -4.60 15.80 12.79
C ASN A 124 -4.66 15.57 11.28
N SER A 125 -3.97 16.42 10.51
CA SER A 125 -3.94 16.35 9.05
C SER A 125 -3.33 15.04 8.53
N GLY A 126 -2.34 14.46 9.23
CA GLY A 126 -1.74 13.19 8.87
C GLY A 126 -2.70 12.02 9.04
N ASP A 127 -3.51 12.03 10.09
CA ASP A 127 -4.55 11.02 10.30
C ASP A 127 -5.60 11.05 9.18
N TRP A 128 -6.08 12.24 8.81
CA TRP A 128 -7.01 12.40 7.69
C TRP A 128 -6.38 11.98 6.37
N LEU A 129 -5.08 12.24 6.17
CA LEU A 129 -4.36 11.84 4.97
C LEU A 129 -4.22 10.31 4.88
N ALA A 130 -3.94 9.63 6.01
CA ALA A 130 -3.89 8.18 6.08
C ALA A 130 -5.24 7.54 5.75
N LEU A 131 -6.32 8.04 6.37
CA LEU A 131 -7.67 7.55 6.16
C LEU A 131 -8.15 7.78 4.72
N ALA A 132 -7.91 8.97 4.16
CA ALA A 132 -8.20 9.29 2.77
C ALA A 132 -7.36 8.43 1.82
N GLY A 133 -6.08 8.21 2.13
CA GLY A 133 -5.20 7.30 1.40
C GLY A 133 -5.77 5.89 1.30
N GLY A 134 -6.26 5.34 2.41
CA GLY A 134 -6.94 4.04 2.45
C GLY A 134 -8.20 3.99 1.58
N ALA A 135 -9.02 5.05 1.62
CA ALA A 135 -10.23 5.15 0.79
C ALA A 135 -9.89 5.28 -0.71
N ILE A 136 -8.93 6.12 -1.08
CA ILE A 136 -8.48 6.30 -2.47
C ILE A 136 -7.88 4.98 -3.00
N PHE A 137 -7.05 4.30 -2.21
CA PHE A 137 -6.47 3.01 -2.54
C PHE A 137 -7.55 1.95 -2.74
N ALA A 138 -8.57 1.89 -1.85
CA ALA A 138 -9.73 1.01 -2.00
C ALA A 138 -10.48 1.26 -3.30
N GLY A 139 -10.69 2.53 -3.69
CA GLY A 139 -11.27 2.90 -4.98
C GLY A 139 -10.46 2.38 -6.17
N GLY A 140 -9.14 2.47 -6.08
CA GLY A 140 -8.23 1.87 -7.06
C GLY A 140 -8.34 0.34 -7.13
N MET A 141 -8.46 -0.35 -5.99
CA MET A 141 -8.65 -1.80 -5.94
C MET A 141 -9.96 -2.25 -6.60
N ILE A 142 -11.06 -1.50 -6.37
CA ILE A 142 -12.35 -1.76 -7.05
C ILE A 142 -12.20 -1.64 -8.57
N ARG A 143 -11.46 -0.63 -9.04
CA ARG A 143 -11.19 -0.49 -10.48
C ARG A 143 -10.33 -1.63 -11.01
N LEU A 144 -9.30 -2.07 -10.28
CA LEU A 144 -8.48 -3.23 -10.65
C LEU A 144 -9.30 -4.52 -10.78
N GLU A 145 -10.39 -4.66 -10.03
CA GLU A 145 -11.28 -5.82 -10.13
C GLU A 145 -12.05 -5.85 -11.43
N VAL A 146 -12.44 -4.69 -11.96
CA VAL A 146 -13.34 -4.60 -13.14
C VAL A 146 -12.63 -4.27 -14.44
N ILE A 147 -11.44 -3.67 -14.37
CA ILE A 147 -10.73 -3.23 -15.56
C ILE A 147 -10.15 -4.42 -16.34
N LYS A 148 -10.33 -4.41 -17.66
CA LYS A 148 -9.70 -5.35 -18.57
C LYS A 148 -8.39 -4.76 -19.08
N THR A 149 -7.27 -5.42 -18.80
CA THR A 149 -5.95 -4.95 -19.20
C THR A 149 -5.15 -6.02 -19.94
N ASP A 150 -4.27 -5.59 -20.84
CA ASP A 150 -3.29 -6.46 -21.50
C ASP A 150 -2.12 -6.81 -20.56
N GLY A 151 -2.45 -7.42 -19.40
CA GLY A 151 -1.49 -7.81 -18.38
C GLY A 151 -1.24 -6.72 -17.32
N VAL A 152 -0.41 -7.06 -16.34
CA VAL A 152 -0.13 -6.24 -15.14
C VAL A 152 0.86 -5.11 -15.42
N PHE A 153 1.70 -5.24 -16.44
CA PHE A 153 2.78 -4.28 -16.72
C PHE A 153 2.30 -2.82 -16.84
N PRO A 154 1.22 -2.49 -17.59
CA PRO A 154 0.75 -1.11 -17.68
C PRO A 154 0.29 -0.55 -16.32
N LEU A 155 -0.27 -1.39 -15.46
CA LEU A 155 -0.72 -1.01 -14.12
C LEU A 155 0.45 -0.64 -13.22
N ILE A 156 1.48 -1.50 -13.17
CA ILE A 156 2.64 -1.24 -12.31
C ILE A 156 3.45 -0.04 -12.82
N PHE A 157 3.58 0.13 -14.11
CA PHE A 157 4.23 1.31 -14.68
C PHE A 157 3.47 2.59 -14.31
N SER A 158 2.13 2.59 -14.45
CA SER A 158 1.28 3.72 -14.05
C SER A 158 1.40 4.01 -12.55
N PHE A 159 1.44 2.98 -11.70
CA PHE A 159 1.64 3.13 -10.26
C PHE A 159 2.92 3.90 -9.95
N PHE A 160 4.06 3.49 -10.52
CA PHE A 160 5.32 4.19 -10.29
C PHE A 160 5.35 5.60 -10.87
N VAL A 161 4.77 5.83 -12.05
CA VAL A 161 4.71 7.16 -12.67
C VAL A 161 3.87 8.12 -11.82
N TYR A 162 2.63 7.75 -11.47
CA TYR A 162 1.77 8.60 -10.66
C TYR A 162 2.28 8.72 -9.23
N GLY A 163 2.83 7.64 -8.66
CA GLY A 163 3.50 7.68 -7.39
C GLY A 163 4.66 8.69 -7.37
N THR A 164 5.48 8.72 -8.43
CA THR A 164 6.55 9.71 -8.58
C THR A 164 6.00 11.13 -8.66
N ILE A 165 4.99 11.37 -9.52
CA ILE A 165 4.37 12.69 -9.69
C ILE A 165 3.82 13.20 -8.36
N PHE A 166 3.04 12.38 -7.65
CA PHE A 166 2.46 12.77 -6.37
C PHE A 166 3.52 13.00 -5.30
N ASN A 167 4.57 12.17 -5.23
CA ASN A 167 5.66 12.38 -4.28
C ASN A 167 6.38 13.71 -4.52
N ILE A 168 6.67 14.04 -5.79
CA ILE A 168 7.32 15.31 -6.14
C ILE A 168 6.41 16.49 -5.77
N LEU A 169 5.11 16.43 -6.14
CA LEU A 169 4.16 17.49 -5.80
C LEU A 169 4.01 17.67 -4.29
N ALA A 170 3.90 16.56 -3.55
CA ALA A 170 3.82 16.60 -2.11
C ALA A 170 5.11 17.11 -1.46
N GLY A 171 6.27 16.79 -2.04
CA GLY A 171 7.55 17.32 -1.61
C GLY A 171 7.63 18.84 -1.70
N PHE A 172 7.04 19.45 -2.73
CA PHE A 172 6.92 20.91 -2.83
C PHE A 172 5.96 21.50 -1.79
N MET A 173 4.87 20.80 -1.47
CA MET A 173 3.87 21.29 -0.51
C MET A 173 4.28 21.08 0.95
N LEU A 174 5.09 20.08 1.23
CA LEU A 174 5.50 19.64 2.56
C LEU A 174 7.03 19.69 2.73
N SER A 175 7.68 20.68 2.12
CA SER A 175 9.15 20.80 2.13
C SER A 175 9.75 20.84 3.54
N GLU A 176 9.05 21.46 4.51
CA GLU A 176 9.47 21.49 5.91
C GLU A 176 9.53 20.09 6.55
N TYR A 177 8.67 19.17 6.12
CA TYR A 177 8.59 17.80 6.65
C TYR A 177 9.50 16.81 5.89
N LEU A 178 9.89 17.13 4.64
CA LEU A 178 10.81 16.30 3.87
C LEU A 178 12.25 16.37 4.36
N GLY A 179 12.59 17.47 5.02
CA GLY A 179 13.96 17.77 5.41
C GLY A 179 14.82 18.27 4.24
N PRO A 180 16.12 18.48 4.50
CA PRO A 180 17.04 18.99 3.48
C PRO A 180 17.16 18.02 2.31
N MET A 181 17.37 18.58 1.11
CA MET A 181 17.62 17.77 -0.08
C MET A 181 18.91 16.98 0.09
N PRO A 182 18.88 15.64 -0.10
CA PRO A 182 20.06 14.81 0.00
C PRO A 182 21.13 15.19 -1.01
N SER A 183 22.39 14.96 -0.65
CA SER A 183 23.50 15.15 -1.58
C SER A 183 23.46 14.16 -2.73
N ILE A 184 24.04 14.52 -3.88
CA ILE A 184 24.17 13.58 -5.02
C ILE A 184 24.95 12.33 -4.60
N GLU A 185 25.94 12.48 -3.70
CA GLU A 185 26.73 11.37 -3.17
C GLU A 185 25.85 10.37 -2.39
N ALA A 186 24.88 10.83 -1.60
CA ALA A 186 23.91 9.98 -0.89
C ALA A 186 23.05 9.18 -1.88
N PHE A 187 22.57 9.79 -2.96
CA PHE A 187 21.83 9.06 -4.00
C PHE A 187 22.71 8.02 -4.71
N VAL A 188 23.94 8.36 -5.06
CA VAL A 188 24.86 7.45 -5.73
C VAL A 188 25.26 6.30 -4.82
N SER A 189 25.57 6.56 -3.55
CA SER A 189 25.92 5.52 -2.57
C SER A 189 24.78 4.53 -2.33
N MET A 190 23.52 5.00 -2.33
CA MET A 190 22.33 4.16 -2.13
C MET A 190 21.76 3.58 -3.44
N ALA A 191 22.28 3.96 -4.61
CA ALA A 191 21.72 3.55 -5.91
C ALA A 191 21.65 2.02 -6.06
N SER A 192 22.71 1.30 -5.71
CA SER A 192 22.74 -0.16 -5.79
C SER A 192 21.70 -0.83 -4.90
N PHE A 193 21.53 -0.34 -3.67
CA PHE A 193 20.51 -0.81 -2.75
C PHE A 193 19.10 -0.50 -3.27
N LEU A 194 18.87 0.73 -3.76
CA LEU A 194 17.58 1.14 -4.33
C LEU A 194 17.20 0.30 -5.57
N ILE A 195 18.16 0.01 -6.47
CA ILE A 195 17.92 -0.86 -7.62
C ILE A 195 17.60 -2.29 -7.17
N MET A 196 18.40 -2.83 -6.26
CA MET A 196 18.20 -4.18 -5.72
C MET A 196 16.82 -4.33 -5.10
N ILE A 197 16.44 -3.42 -4.19
CA ILE A 197 15.14 -3.49 -3.51
C ILE A 197 13.98 -3.22 -4.46
N SER A 198 14.16 -2.37 -5.47
CA SER A 198 13.13 -2.13 -6.49
C SER A 198 12.88 -3.37 -7.34
N VAL A 199 13.94 -4.05 -7.80
CA VAL A 199 13.83 -5.24 -8.67
C VAL A 199 13.32 -6.45 -7.90
N PHE A 200 13.80 -6.71 -6.69
CA PHE A 200 13.53 -7.95 -5.97
C PHE A 200 12.37 -7.84 -4.96
N TYR A 201 11.95 -6.64 -4.61
CA TYR A 201 10.88 -6.44 -3.64
C TYR A 201 9.73 -5.57 -4.18
N PHE A 202 9.96 -4.29 -4.53
CA PHE A 202 8.87 -3.37 -4.88
C PHE A 202 8.15 -3.73 -6.16
N ILE A 203 8.87 -4.06 -7.24
CA ILE A 203 8.24 -4.44 -8.52
C ILE A 203 7.49 -5.76 -8.38
N PRO A 204 8.06 -6.86 -7.85
CA PRO A 204 7.32 -8.11 -7.65
C PRO A 204 6.11 -7.97 -6.73
N THR A 205 6.27 -7.28 -5.59
CA THR A 205 5.17 -7.03 -4.66
C THR A 205 4.07 -6.17 -5.32
N GLY A 206 4.45 -5.11 -6.03
CA GLY A 206 3.52 -4.27 -6.78
C GLY A 206 2.77 -5.06 -7.86
N ILE A 207 3.42 -5.99 -8.56
CA ILE A 207 2.77 -6.89 -9.53
C ILE A 207 1.69 -7.71 -8.82
N VAL A 208 1.99 -8.32 -7.67
CA VAL A 208 1.02 -9.13 -6.92
C VAL A 208 -0.14 -8.27 -6.43
N ILE A 209 0.13 -7.12 -5.84
CA ILE A 209 -0.89 -6.20 -5.33
C ILE A 209 -1.84 -5.72 -6.44
N LEU A 210 -1.30 -5.36 -7.60
CA LEU A 210 -2.08 -4.82 -8.72
C LEU A 210 -2.81 -5.90 -9.53
N TRP A 211 -2.31 -7.14 -9.50
CA TRP A 211 -2.92 -8.27 -10.21
C TRP A 211 -4.01 -8.96 -9.38
N SER A 212 -3.82 -9.09 -8.07
CA SER A 212 -4.68 -9.89 -7.21
C SER A 212 -6.16 -9.45 -7.18
N PRO A 213 -6.54 -8.15 -7.21
CA PRO A 213 -7.95 -7.76 -7.19
C PRO A 213 -8.74 -8.26 -8.41
N SER A 214 -8.09 -8.35 -9.57
CA SER A 214 -8.74 -8.90 -10.78
C SER A 214 -9.04 -10.41 -10.67
N GLN A 215 -8.28 -11.14 -9.86
CA GLN A 215 -8.43 -12.58 -9.67
C GLN A 215 -9.36 -12.93 -8.49
N LEU A 216 -9.11 -12.30 -7.35
CA LEU A 216 -9.74 -12.65 -6.07
C LEU A 216 -10.90 -11.71 -5.68
N GLY A 217 -10.99 -10.53 -6.31
CA GLY A 217 -11.87 -9.44 -5.90
C GLY A 217 -11.20 -8.51 -4.90
N ALA A 218 -11.55 -7.22 -4.98
CA ALA A 218 -10.95 -6.15 -4.18
C ALA A 218 -11.12 -6.37 -2.68
N GLY A 219 -12.31 -6.78 -2.31
CA GLY A 219 -12.65 -6.98 -0.92
C GLY A 219 -11.88 -8.13 -0.25
N LEU A 220 -11.68 -9.27 -0.91
CA LEU A 220 -10.87 -10.36 -0.36
C LEU A 220 -9.41 -9.94 -0.26
N CYS A 221 -8.86 -9.31 -1.31
CA CYS A 221 -7.49 -8.81 -1.31
C CYS A 221 -7.23 -7.83 -0.17
N SER A 222 -8.16 -6.91 0.11
CA SER A 222 -7.98 -5.93 1.19
C SER A 222 -7.87 -6.57 2.58
N ILE A 223 -8.58 -7.69 2.83
CA ILE A 223 -8.42 -8.46 4.08
C ILE A 223 -7.07 -9.17 4.08
N LEU A 224 -6.67 -9.78 2.96
CA LEU A 224 -5.39 -10.49 2.87
C LEU A 224 -4.19 -9.55 3.05
N PHE A 225 -4.30 -8.28 2.61
CA PHE A 225 -3.23 -7.31 2.83
C PHE A 225 -2.98 -6.97 4.29
N LEU A 226 -3.96 -7.19 5.20
CA LEU A 226 -3.71 -7.07 6.63
C LEU A 226 -2.66 -8.07 7.14
N SER A 227 -2.37 -9.15 6.42
CA SER A 227 -1.29 -10.08 6.76
C SER A 227 0.10 -9.44 6.70
N GLU A 228 0.27 -8.33 5.98
CA GLU A 228 1.51 -7.55 5.97
C GLU A 228 1.88 -7.05 7.36
N ILE A 229 0.90 -6.72 8.18
CA ILE A 229 1.10 -6.29 9.57
C ILE A 229 1.82 -7.37 10.38
N ILE A 230 1.44 -8.63 10.15
CA ILE A 230 2.05 -9.77 10.86
C ILE A 230 3.54 -9.87 10.53
N VAL A 231 3.87 -9.73 9.24
CA VAL A 231 5.26 -9.72 8.79
C VAL A 231 6.01 -8.50 9.36
N GLY A 232 5.36 -7.33 9.38
CA GLY A 232 5.90 -6.10 9.94
C GLY A 232 6.23 -6.25 11.43
N VAL A 233 5.26 -6.66 12.24
CA VAL A 233 5.41 -6.83 13.70
C VAL A 233 6.43 -7.92 14.03
N THR A 234 6.39 -9.05 13.33
CA THR A 234 7.34 -10.16 13.55
C THR A 234 8.76 -9.73 13.17
N SER A 235 8.94 -9.07 12.02
CA SER A 235 10.27 -8.60 11.60
C SER A 235 10.81 -7.51 12.51
N SER A 236 9.96 -6.60 12.99
CA SER A 236 10.32 -5.57 13.96
C SER A 236 10.83 -6.22 15.26
N SER A 237 10.09 -7.20 15.79
CA SER A 237 10.51 -7.93 16.99
C SER A 237 11.86 -8.63 16.85
N ILE A 238 12.13 -9.23 15.68
CA ILE A 238 13.40 -9.95 15.44
C ILE A 238 14.57 -8.96 15.21
N LEU A 239 14.33 -7.87 14.45
CA LEU A 239 15.40 -6.97 14.01
C LEU A 239 15.69 -5.82 14.98
N THR A 240 14.68 -5.38 15.75
CA THR A 240 14.80 -4.23 16.66
C THR A 240 14.65 -4.59 18.13
N ASN A 241 14.54 -5.90 18.46
CA ASN A 241 14.31 -6.39 19.83
C ASN A 241 13.05 -5.79 20.48
N GLU A 242 12.05 -5.40 19.69
CA GLU A 242 10.78 -4.95 20.23
C GLU A 242 10.06 -6.12 20.92
N PRO A 243 9.39 -5.90 22.07
CA PRO A 243 8.76 -6.97 22.81
C PRO A 243 7.59 -7.58 22.02
N PHE A 244 7.68 -8.88 21.71
CA PHE A 244 6.62 -9.67 21.11
C PHE A 244 5.78 -10.31 22.23
N GLY A 245 4.67 -9.69 22.54
CA GLY A 245 3.83 -10.10 23.66
C GLY A 245 2.55 -10.84 23.23
N TRP A 246 1.64 -11.04 24.18
CA TRP A 246 0.38 -11.75 23.94
C TRP A 246 -0.53 -11.03 22.94
N ARG A 247 -0.46 -9.69 22.84
CA ARG A 247 -1.29 -8.89 21.91
C ARG A 247 -0.90 -9.13 20.47
N GLU A 248 0.39 -9.14 20.22
CA GLU A 248 0.96 -9.45 18.90
C GLU A 248 0.60 -10.88 18.49
N ILE A 249 0.65 -11.85 19.41
CA ILE A 249 0.25 -13.24 19.15
C ILE A 249 -1.26 -13.34 18.84
N VAL A 250 -2.10 -12.83 19.73
CA VAL A 250 -3.56 -12.94 19.59
C VAL A 250 -4.06 -12.15 18.38
N GLY A 251 -3.62 -10.90 18.23
CA GLY A 251 -4.04 -10.05 17.11
C GLY A 251 -3.59 -10.59 15.76
N SER A 252 -2.34 -11.06 15.65
CA SER A 252 -1.83 -11.71 14.43
C SER A 252 -2.60 -13.00 14.13
N SER A 253 -2.90 -13.82 15.15
CA SER A 253 -3.69 -15.03 14.96
C SER A 253 -5.09 -14.72 14.45
N MET A 254 -5.74 -13.68 14.95
CA MET A 254 -7.05 -13.24 14.45
C MET A 254 -7.00 -12.77 13.00
N ILE A 255 -5.95 -12.04 12.60
CA ILE A 255 -5.75 -11.62 11.21
C ILE A 255 -5.57 -12.84 10.30
N VAL A 256 -4.73 -13.82 10.70
CA VAL A 256 -4.53 -15.08 9.96
C VAL A 256 -5.83 -15.83 9.80
N VAL A 257 -6.54 -16.05 10.90
CA VAL A 257 -7.83 -16.79 10.89
C VAL A 257 -8.85 -16.05 10.03
N GLY A 258 -8.96 -14.72 10.17
CA GLY A 258 -9.81 -13.90 9.33
C GLY A 258 -9.47 -14.02 7.84
N GLY A 259 -8.19 -13.98 7.48
CA GLY A 259 -7.72 -14.17 6.11
C GLY A 259 -8.01 -15.56 5.56
N ILE A 260 -7.74 -16.62 6.33
CA ILE A 260 -8.04 -18.02 5.93
C ILE A 260 -9.55 -18.21 5.72
N LEU A 261 -10.36 -17.76 6.66
CA LEU A 261 -11.82 -17.83 6.54
C LEU A 261 -12.32 -17.05 5.33
N ALA A 262 -11.76 -15.87 5.07
CA ALA A 262 -12.13 -15.08 3.90
C ALA A 262 -11.83 -15.80 2.58
N VAL A 263 -10.75 -16.59 2.49
CA VAL A 263 -10.41 -17.39 1.32
C VAL A 263 -11.31 -18.63 1.21
N VAL A 264 -11.51 -19.36 2.33
CA VAL A 264 -12.30 -20.61 2.34
C VAL A 264 -13.77 -20.34 2.06
N MET A 265 -14.31 -19.24 2.57
CA MET A 265 -15.72 -18.87 2.43
C MET A 265 -15.97 -17.98 1.18
N ALA A 266 -14.92 -17.62 0.43
CA ALA A 266 -15.09 -16.85 -0.80
C ALA A 266 -15.95 -17.63 -1.81
N PRO A 267 -16.99 -17.00 -2.41
CA PRO A 267 -17.78 -17.65 -3.44
C PRO A 267 -16.87 -18.05 -4.60
N LYS A 268 -16.91 -19.33 -4.99
CA LYS A 268 -16.16 -19.80 -6.15
C LYS A 268 -16.62 -19.02 -7.38
N LYS A 269 -15.68 -18.35 -8.07
CA LYS A 269 -15.94 -17.78 -9.40
C LYS A 269 -16.26 -18.96 -10.35
N ASN A 270 -17.52 -19.13 -10.75
CA ASN A 270 -17.89 -20.00 -11.85
C ASN A 270 -17.46 -19.39 -13.18
#